data_b37a82e7556e5056d900aab5cc915d96
#
_entry.id   b37a82e7556e5056d900aab5cc915d96
#
_cell.length_a   1.000
_cell.length_b   1.000
_cell.length_c   1.000
_cell.angle_alpha   90.00
_cell.angle_beta   90.00
_cell.angle_gamma   90.00
#
_symmetry.space_group_name_H-M   'P 1'
#
loop_
_entity.id
_entity.type
_entity.pdbx_description
1 polymer ?
#
loop_
_entity_poly.entity_id
_entity_poly.type
_entity_poly.pdbx_seq_one_letter_code
_entity_poly.pdbx_strand_id
1 'polypeptide(L)'
;MDLTLPKEYDLLRQMIRDVMENEFAPVAEEADEKAEVPFDAINVAAKAGLFGIPFPQEYGGSGAGETGYVILMEEISRVDSAMATVVGAHIGIAAMAVYVDGSHALKEKYLTPMAQGTKIGAFCLTEPGAGSDAAAIKTRAVRSNGNWVINGTKIYISNGPFADLFSVLAVTDPALGARGGVTAFVVEKEMGTKIGVIEKKLGIRASATSEVIFDEVEVPAANIIGQEGLGFVTFMKTLDLGRVTVGAASLGGAQKALEMIIDYARLAEKFGMPLAHQQQVQFMIADLYSDVEMLRGLVYRTAWMVDNHRPFAREAYVCKLRGSEIASKAVSYAMEIHGALGLSRDYPLERAFRDARIAEIFEGTNEIQRIIIARDLLREVGVFIEP
;
A
#
# COMPACT_ATOMS: atom_id res chain seq x y z
N MET A 1 17.94 -17.46 15.79
CA MET A 1 17.57 -16.34 14.90
C MET A 1 17.49 -15.12 15.80
N ASP A 2 18.35 -14.14 15.60
CA ASP A 2 18.24 -12.87 16.32
C ASP A 2 17.17 -12.03 15.60
N LEU A 3 16.09 -11.69 16.31
CA LEU A 3 14.98 -10.88 15.80
C LEU A 3 15.10 -9.42 16.28
N THR A 4 16.18 -9.07 16.94
CA THR A 4 16.44 -7.70 17.39
C THR A 4 16.85 -6.87 16.17
N LEU A 5 16.08 -5.83 15.89
CA LEU A 5 16.45 -4.89 14.83
C LEU A 5 17.70 -4.09 15.26
N PRO A 6 18.61 -3.77 14.33
CA PRO A 6 19.70 -2.83 14.58
C PRO A 6 19.19 -1.48 15.10
N LYS A 7 19.98 -0.79 15.92
CA LYS A 7 19.60 0.48 16.58
C LYS A 7 19.21 1.59 15.58
N GLU A 8 19.76 1.57 14.38
CA GLU A 8 19.40 2.52 13.33
C GLU A 8 17.93 2.44 12.94
N TYR A 9 17.30 1.26 13.02
CA TYR A 9 15.86 1.11 12.76
C TYR A 9 15.00 1.66 13.91
N ASP A 10 15.51 1.65 15.15
CA ASP A 10 14.81 2.32 16.27
C ASP A 10 14.82 3.83 16.09
N LEU A 11 15.94 4.40 15.65
CA LEU A 11 16.05 5.83 15.32
C LEU A 11 15.16 6.21 14.13
N LEU A 12 15.14 5.37 13.09
CA LEU A 12 14.26 5.55 11.94
C LEU A 12 12.79 5.56 12.37
N ARG A 13 12.38 4.59 13.19
CA ARG A 13 11.02 4.50 13.75
C ARG A 13 10.65 5.77 14.50
N GLN A 14 11.54 6.24 15.39
CA GLN A 14 11.28 7.45 16.17
C GLN A 14 11.13 8.69 15.26
N MET A 15 12.02 8.87 14.29
CA MET A 15 11.94 9.97 13.32
C MET A 15 10.62 9.95 12.54
N ILE A 16 10.20 8.78 12.05
CA ILE A 16 8.92 8.64 11.33
C ILE A 16 7.76 8.97 12.25
N ARG A 17 7.76 8.44 13.47
CA ARG A 17 6.72 8.70 14.48
C ARG A 17 6.59 10.19 14.78
N ASP A 18 7.72 10.87 14.99
CA ASP A 18 7.72 12.31 15.27
C ASP A 18 7.11 13.11 14.10
N VAL A 19 7.42 12.77 12.86
CA VAL A 19 6.79 13.40 11.67
C VAL A 19 5.30 13.11 11.65
N MET A 20 4.89 11.87 11.90
CA MET A 20 3.47 11.50 11.84
C MET A 20 2.64 12.15 12.95
N GLU A 21 3.14 12.19 14.17
CA GLU A 21 2.43 12.79 15.31
C GLU A 21 2.37 14.32 15.23
N ASN A 22 3.43 14.98 14.72
CA ASN A 22 3.49 16.43 14.66
C ASN A 22 2.85 17.05 13.41
N GLU A 23 2.90 16.36 12.26
CA GLU A 23 2.49 16.93 10.98
C GLU A 23 1.16 16.34 10.46
N PHE A 24 0.93 15.02 10.65
CA PHE A 24 -0.26 14.35 10.11
C PHE A 24 -1.39 14.20 11.12
N ALA A 25 -1.12 13.85 12.38
CA ALA A 25 -2.15 13.68 13.37
C ALA A 25 -3.04 14.92 13.55
N PRO A 26 -2.49 16.17 13.56
CA PRO A 26 -3.29 17.37 13.71
C PRO A 26 -4.25 17.66 12.55
N VAL A 27 -3.95 17.16 11.34
CA VAL A 27 -4.73 17.47 10.13
C VAL A 27 -5.60 16.30 9.65
N ALA A 28 -5.44 15.11 10.24
CA ALA A 28 -6.05 13.87 9.75
C ALA A 28 -7.60 13.90 9.78
N GLU A 29 -8.20 14.50 10.80
CA GLU A 29 -9.66 14.63 10.91
C GLU A 29 -10.20 15.55 9.82
N GLU A 30 -9.65 16.75 9.69
CA GLU A 30 -10.06 17.73 8.69
C GLU A 30 -9.86 17.20 7.26
N ALA A 31 -8.76 16.51 7.01
CA ALA A 31 -8.46 15.90 5.71
C ALA A 31 -9.49 14.80 5.35
N ASP A 32 -9.90 13.96 6.31
CA ASP A 32 -10.96 12.98 6.09
C ASP A 32 -12.32 13.66 5.84
N GLU A 33 -12.69 14.66 6.65
CA GLU A 33 -13.96 15.38 6.48
C GLU A 33 -14.10 16.04 5.12
N LYS A 34 -13.06 16.73 4.69
CA LYS A 34 -13.01 17.40 3.39
C LYS A 34 -12.76 16.44 2.22
N ALA A 35 -12.29 15.22 2.50
CA ALA A 35 -11.78 14.28 1.51
C ALA A 35 -10.66 14.89 0.64
N GLU A 36 -9.76 15.63 1.28
CA GLU A 36 -8.65 16.35 0.65
C GLU A 36 -7.30 15.83 1.14
N VAL A 37 -6.34 15.79 0.23
CA VAL A 37 -4.96 15.36 0.53
C VAL A 37 -4.23 16.49 1.27
N PRO A 38 -3.66 16.27 2.46
CA PRO A 38 -2.92 17.29 3.21
C PRO A 38 -1.51 17.48 2.63
N PHE A 39 -1.39 18.21 1.52
CA PHE A 39 -0.14 18.36 0.78
C PHE A 39 1.00 18.97 1.60
N ASP A 40 0.70 19.86 2.55
CA ASP A 40 1.74 20.46 3.41
C ASP A 40 2.44 19.40 4.24
N ALA A 41 1.67 18.48 4.87
CA ALA A 41 2.22 17.36 5.62
C ALA A 41 3.00 16.38 4.71
N ILE A 42 2.49 16.09 3.50
CA ILE A 42 3.19 15.28 2.50
C ILE A 42 4.53 15.92 2.11
N ASN A 43 4.57 17.23 1.92
CA ASN A 43 5.81 17.95 1.60
C ASN A 43 6.82 17.89 2.76
N VAL A 44 6.37 17.91 4.02
CA VAL A 44 7.26 17.71 5.17
C VAL A 44 7.81 16.28 5.17
N ALA A 45 6.98 15.27 4.95
CA ALA A 45 7.41 13.87 4.84
C ALA A 45 8.43 13.66 3.71
N ALA A 46 8.22 14.29 2.54
CA ALA A 46 9.16 14.26 1.43
C ALA A 46 10.51 14.88 1.80
N LYS A 47 10.50 16.07 2.42
CA LYS A 47 11.72 16.76 2.89
C LYS A 47 12.45 15.97 3.98
N ALA A 48 11.74 15.23 4.81
CA ALA A 48 12.31 14.32 5.79
C ALA A 48 12.88 13.02 5.17
N GLY A 49 12.78 12.84 3.84
CA GLY A 49 13.32 11.70 3.10
C GLY A 49 12.48 10.42 3.23
N LEU A 50 11.23 10.50 3.70
CA LEU A 50 10.42 9.31 3.94
C LEU A 50 10.12 8.53 2.66
N PHE A 51 10.02 9.20 1.51
CA PHE A 51 9.71 8.56 0.23
C PHE A 51 10.88 7.76 -0.36
N GLY A 52 12.10 8.04 0.11
CA GLY A 52 13.32 7.35 -0.30
C GLY A 52 13.73 6.17 0.57
N ILE A 53 13.01 5.87 1.66
CA ILE A 53 13.43 4.89 2.67
C ILE A 53 13.85 3.53 2.07
N PRO A 54 13.07 2.85 1.20
CA PRO A 54 13.46 1.54 0.68
C PRO A 54 14.52 1.59 -0.41
N PHE A 55 14.70 2.74 -1.07
CA PHE A 55 15.51 2.81 -2.28
C PHE A 55 16.99 3.07 -1.97
N PRO A 56 17.93 2.58 -2.83
CA PRO A 56 19.36 2.83 -2.67
C PRO A 56 19.74 4.31 -2.71
N GLN A 57 20.86 4.64 -2.08
CA GLN A 57 21.39 6.01 -2.04
C GLN A 57 21.72 6.57 -3.44
N GLU A 58 22.11 5.72 -4.38
CA GLU A 58 22.37 6.12 -5.78
C GLU A 58 21.15 6.72 -6.48
N TYR A 59 19.92 6.39 -6.00
CA TYR A 59 18.66 6.96 -6.51
C TYR A 59 18.01 7.92 -5.52
N GLY A 60 18.80 8.46 -4.56
CA GLY A 60 18.31 9.47 -3.62
C GLY A 60 17.57 8.90 -2.40
N GLY A 61 17.62 7.59 -2.20
CA GLY A 61 17.03 6.92 -1.03
C GLY A 61 17.98 6.79 0.16
N SER A 62 17.50 6.18 1.25
CA SER A 62 18.32 5.89 2.44
C SER A 62 18.98 4.52 2.43
N GLY A 63 18.49 3.60 1.60
CA GLY A 63 18.98 2.21 1.54
C GLY A 63 18.51 1.34 2.69
N ALA A 64 17.45 1.72 3.41
CA ALA A 64 16.94 0.95 4.55
C ALA A 64 16.15 -0.32 4.15
N GLY A 65 15.99 -0.57 2.86
CA GLY A 65 15.37 -1.78 2.33
C GLY A 65 13.90 -1.95 2.69
N GLU A 66 13.42 -3.19 2.54
CA GLU A 66 12.03 -3.53 2.86
C GLU A 66 11.76 -3.44 4.36
N THR A 67 12.73 -3.75 5.22
CA THR A 67 12.60 -3.60 6.68
C THR A 67 12.34 -2.14 7.05
N GLY A 68 13.06 -1.18 6.47
CA GLY A 68 12.80 0.26 6.68
C GLY A 68 11.43 0.67 6.16
N TYR A 69 11.01 0.12 5.03
CA TYR A 69 9.70 0.43 4.46
C TYR A 69 8.54 -0.14 5.30
N VAL A 70 8.69 -1.33 5.85
CA VAL A 70 7.73 -1.91 6.81
C VAL A 70 7.57 -1.01 8.05
N ILE A 71 8.68 -0.49 8.61
CA ILE A 71 8.64 0.45 9.73
C ILE A 71 7.89 1.72 9.35
N LEU A 72 8.16 2.28 8.16
CA LEU A 72 7.45 3.45 7.67
C LEU A 72 5.94 3.20 7.62
N MET A 73 5.50 2.12 7.00
CA MET A 73 4.09 1.81 6.82
C MET A 73 3.38 1.51 8.15
N GLU A 74 4.05 0.84 9.08
CA GLU A 74 3.55 0.61 10.44
C GLU A 74 3.31 1.93 11.17
N GLU A 75 4.29 2.85 11.19
CA GLU A 75 4.19 4.11 11.93
C GLU A 75 3.20 5.10 11.30
N ILE A 76 3.13 5.20 9.97
CA ILE A 76 2.13 6.04 9.31
C ILE A 76 0.71 5.57 9.64
N SER A 77 0.44 4.27 9.55
CA SER A 77 -0.90 3.73 9.77
C SER A 77 -1.36 3.77 11.22
N ARG A 78 -0.46 3.95 12.18
CA ARG A 78 -0.81 4.25 13.57
C ARG A 78 -1.55 5.59 13.70
N VAL A 79 -1.29 6.51 12.78
CA VAL A 79 -1.84 7.87 12.80
C VAL A 79 -2.96 8.01 11.77
N ASP A 80 -2.71 7.60 10.51
CA ASP A 80 -3.66 7.81 9.42
C ASP A 80 -3.50 6.79 8.29
N SER A 81 -4.54 5.99 8.05
CA SER A 81 -4.56 4.99 6.99
C SER A 81 -4.65 5.61 5.58
N ALA A 82 -5.25 6.80 5.45
CA ALA A 82 -5.32 7.48 4.16
C ALA A 82 -3.91 7.92 3.72
N MET A 83 -3.11 8.43 4.64
CA MET A 83 -1.70 8.79 4.37
C MET A 83 -0.85 7.57 4.08
N ALA A 84 -1.06 6.47 4.80
CA ALA A 84 -0.43 5.20 4.47
C ALA A 84 -0.75 4.76 3.03
N THR A 85 -1.99 5.01 2.57
CA THR A 85 -2.40 4.70 1.19
C THR A 85 -1.73 5.63 0.18
N VAL A 86 -1.62 6.93 0.45
CA VAL A 86 -0.91 7.89 -0.44
C VAL A 86 0.55 7.49 -0.59
N VAL A 87 1.23 7.23 0.52
CA VAL A 87 2.65 6.85 0.55
C VAL A 87 2.85 5.46 -0.06
N GLY A 88 1.99 4.50 0.29
CA GLY A 88 2.05 3.14 -0.24
C GLY A 88 1.82 3.06 -1.75
N ALA A 89 0.86 3.82 -2.28
CA ALA A 89 0.63 3.90 -3.72
C ALA A 89 1.80 4.54 -4.48
N HIS A 90 2.45 5.52 -3.87
CA HIS A 90 3.62 6.17 -4.45
C HIS A 90 4.87 5.29 -4.39
N ILE A 91 5.29 4.85 -3.20
CA ILE A 91 6.52 4.08 -3.00
C ILE A 91 6.31 2.62 -3.43
N GLY A 92 5.30 1.95 -2.83
CA GLY A 92 5.16 0.51 -2.82
C GLY A 92 4.75 -0.09 -4.16
N ILE A 93 4.06 0.67 -5.00
CA ILE A 93 3.61 0.16 -6.29
C ILE A 93 4.05 1.02 -7.47
N ALA A 94 3.98 2.35 -7.43
CA ALA A 94 4.38 3.17 -8.57
C ALA A 94 5.91 3.24 -8.73
N ALA A 95 6.64 3.70 -7.72
CA ALA A 95 8.10 3.81 -7.74
C ALA A 95 8.76 2.42 -7.71
N MET A 96 8.20 1.48 -6.94
CA MET A 96 8.70 0.11 -6.84
C MET A 96 8.67 -0.62 -8.19
N ALA A 97 7.67 -0.40 -9.04
CA ALA A 97 7.65 -0.97 -10.39
C ALA A 97 8.87 -0.56 -11.22
N VAL A 98 9.25 0.72 -11.13
CA VAL A 98 10.46 1.25 -11.78
C VAL A 98 11.72 0.68 -11.12
N TYR A 99 11.74 0.55 -9.80
CA TYR A 99 12.89 0.02 -9.06
C TYR A 99 13.17 -1.44 -9.40
N VAL A 100 12.15 -2.29 -9.45
CA VAL A 100 12.30 -3.74 -9.64
C VAL A 100 12.91 -4.07 -10.99
N ASP A 101 12.35 -3.57 -12.08
CA ASP A 101 12.71 -4.00 -13.42
C ASP A 101 13.15 -2.84 -14.36
N GLY A 102 13.12 -1.57 -13.91
CA GLY A 102 13.54 -0.43 -14.73
C GLY A 102 15.05 -0.47 -15.06
N SER A 103 15.41 -0.03 -16.25
CA SER A 103 16.81 0.19 -16.62
C SER A 103 17.45 1.27 -15.72
N HIS A 104 18.79 1.29 -15.64
CA HIS A 104 19.50 2.33 -14.86
C HIS A 104 19.08 3.74 -15.28
N ALA A 105 19.03 4.01 -16.59
CA ALA A 105 18.60 5.31 -17.12
C ALA A 105 17.14 5.65 -16.74
N LEU A 106 16.25 4.63 -16.70
CA LEU A 106 14.88 4.83 -16.30
C LEU A 106 14.78 5.13 -14.79
N LYS A 107 15.60 4.47 -13.97
CA LYS A 107 15.70 4.71 -12.53
C LYS A 107 16.27 6.11 -12.23
N GLU A 108 17.33 6.50 -12.89
CA GLU A 108 17.88 7.86 -12.75
C GLU A 108 16.83 8.91 -13.10
N LYS A 109 16.13 8.74 -14.23
CA LYS A 109 15.16 9.72 -14.71
C LYS A 109 13.89 9.82 -13.85
N TYR A 110 13.35 8.69 -13.38
CA TYR A 110 12.03 8.63 -12.77
C TYR A 110 12.04 8.18 -11.29
N LEU A 111 12.84 7.16 -10.92
CA LEU A 111 12.89 6.70 -9.54
C LEU A 111 13.52 7.76 -8.62
N THR A 112 14.59 8.41 -9.04
CA THR A 112 15.27 9.43 -8.24
C THR A 112 14.34 10.57 -7.82
N PRO A 113 13.61 11.26 -8.72
CA PRO A 113 12.66 12.30 -8.28
C PRO A 113 11.49 11.75 -7.47
N MET A 114 11.07 10.48 -7.67
CA MET A 114 10.06 9.85 -6.80
C MET A 114 10.62 9.59 -5.40
N ALA A 115 11.82 9.04 -5.27
CA ALA A 115 12.48 8.80 -3.98
C ALA A 115 12.71 10.08 -3.18
N GLN A 116 12.98 11.19 -3.86
CA GLN A 116 13.11 12.52 -3.28
C GLN A 116 11.76 13.20 -2.98
N GLY A 117 10.64 12.63 -3.43
CA GLY A 117 9.31 13.19 -3.28
C GLY A 117 9.04 14.46 -4.09
N THR A 118 9.89 14.77 -5.07
CA THR A 118 9.72 15.91 -6.00
C THR A 118 8.74 15.60 -7.13
N LYS A 119 8.47 14.31 -7.39
CA LYS A 119 7.46 13.80 -8.30
C LYS A 119 6.67 12.69 -7.61
N ILE A 120 5.35 12.75 -7.72
CA ILE A 120 4.46 11.73 -7.14
C ILE A 120 4.07 10.72 -8.21
N GLY A 121 4.11 9.42 -7.84
CA GLY A 121 3.73 8.32 -8.69
C GLY A 121 2.33 7.77 -8.41
N ALA A 122 1.71 7.22 -9.45
CA ALA A 122 0.50 6.41 -9.39
C ALA A 122 0.65 5.12 -10.20
N PHE A 123 -0.08 4.06 -9.79
CA PHE A 123 0.02 2.74 -10.40
C PHE A 123 -1.26 2.39 -11.16
N CYS A 124 -1.17 2.24 -12.46
CA CYS A 124 -2.29 2.12 -13.37
C CYS A 124 -2.44 0.67 -13.90
N LEU A 125 -3.06 -0.19 -13.08
CA LEU A 125 -3.37 -1.58 -13.41
C LEU A 125 -4.86 -1.78 -13.69
N THR A 126 -5.71 -1.51 -12.70
CA THR A 126 -7.14 -1.84 -12.67
C THR A 126 -7.95 -1.12 -13.73
N GLU A 127 -8.89 -1.85 -14.37
CA GLU A 127 -9.82 -1.32 -15.38
C GLU A 127 -11.27 -1.65 -15.00
N PRO A 128 -12.28 -1.02 -15.62
CA PRO A 128 -13.69 -1.29 -15.34
C PRO A 128 -14.10 -2.76 -15.44
N GLY A 129 -13.43 -3.55 -16.28
CA GLY A 129 -13.68 -4.99 -16.47
C GLY A 129 -12.58 -5.91 -15.94
N ALA A 130 -11.53 -5.38 -15.28
CA ALA A 130 -10.34 -6.13 -14.89
C ALA A 130 -9.82 -5.67 -13.51
N GLY A 131 -10.37 -6.25 -12.45
CA GLY A 131 -9.93 -6.07 -11.07
C GLY A 131 -9.21 -7.33 -10.57
N SER A 132 -9.95 -8.28 -9.97
CA SER A 132 -9.40 -9.57 -9.53
C SER A 132 -8.86 -10.40 -10.69
N ASP A 133 -9.47 -10.32 -11.86
CA ASP A 133 -8.91 -10.82 -13.11
C ASP A 133 -8.03 -9.73 -13.77
N ALA A 134 -6.85 -9.54 -13.22
CA ALA A 134 -5.89 -8.54 -13.70
C ALA A 134 -5.32 -8.87 -15.10
N ALA A 135 -5.49 -10.10 -15.57
CA ALA A 135 -5.07 -10.51 -16.90
C ALA A 135 -6.02 -10.04 -18.02
N ALA A 136 -7.26 -9.67 -17.66
CA ALA A 136 -8.31 -9.25 -18.60
C ALA A 136 -8.25 -7.76 -18.97
N ILE A 137 -7.15 -7.06 -18.73
CA ILE A 137 -6.98 -5.64 -19.11
C ILE A 137 -7.10 -5.43 -20.62
N LYS A 138 -7.61 -4.26 -21.01
CA LYS A 138 -7.90 -3.87 -22.39
C LYS A 138 -7.19 -2.60 -22.85
N THR A 139 -6.59 -1.82 -21.96
CA THR A 139 -5.74 -0.67 -22.32
C THR A 139 -4.69 -1.15 -23.30
N ARG A 140 -4.58 -0.52 -24.44
CA ARG A 140 -3.68 -0.92 -25.54
C ARG A 140 -2.54 0.07 -25.70
N ALA A 141 -1.39 -0.45 -26.09
CA ALA A 141 -0.26 0.32 -26.57
C ALA A 141 0.11 -0.18 -27.97
N VAL A 142 0.14 0.71 -28.95
CA VAL A 142 0.44 0.39 -30.36
C VAL A 142 1.71 1.15 -30.77
N ARG A 143 2.61 0.49 -31.49
CA ARG A 143 3.81 1.15 -32.00
C ARG A 143 3.46 2.18 -33.08
N SER A 144 4.03 3.38 -32.95
CA SER A 144 3.90 4.47 -33.91
C SER A 144 5.22 5.27 -33.96
N ASN A 145 5.82 5.39 -35.13
CA ASN A 145 7.03 6.20 -35.38
C ASN A 145 8.19 5.94 -34.38
N GLY A 146 8.38 4.71 -33.94
CA GLY A 146 9.42 4.33 -32.98
C GLY A 146 9.03 4.52 -31.50
N ASN A 147 7.89 5.14 -31.23
CA ASN A 147 7.28 5.30 -29.91
C ASN A 147 6.07 4.37 -29.73
N TRP A 148 5.35 4.54 -28.63
CA TRP A 148 4.10 3.86 -28.33
C TRP A 148 2.95 4.87 -28.19
N VAL A 149 1.77 4.52 -28.66
CA VAL A 149 0.54 5.27 -28.44
C VAL A 149 -0.38 4.45 -27.54
N ILE A 150 -0.71 4.98 -26.37
CA ILE A 150 -1.53 4.31 -25.34
C ILE A 150 -2.96 4.84 -25.41
N ASN A 151 -3.91 3.90 -25.45
CA ASN A 151 -5.34 4.15 -25.38
C ASN A 151 -6.02 3.24 -24.37
N GLY A 152 -6.84 3.82 -23.47
CA GLY A 152 -7.59 3.08 -22.47
C GLY A 152 -7.95 3.89 -21.24
N THR A 153 -8.66 3.24 -20.31
CA THR A 153 -9.08 3.87 -19.05
C THR A 153 -8.73 2.95 -17.89
N LYS A 154 -8.06 3.51 -16.91
CA LYS A 154 -7.77 2.86 -15.63
C LYS A 154 -8.66 3.47 -14.54
N ILE A 155 -9.10 2.65 -13.58
CA ILE A 155 -9.99 3.08 -12.49
C ILE A 155 -9.39 2.74 -11.13
N TYR A 156 -9.90 3.41 -10.10
CA TYR A 156 -9.45 3.26 -8.71
C TYR A 156 -7.96 3.54 -8.53
N ILE A 157 -7.44 4.53 -9.29
CA ILE A 157 -6.02 4.88 -9.25
C ILE A 157 -5.77 5.86 -8.10
N SER A 158 -5.18 5.33 -7.02
CA SER A 158 -4.71 6.16 -5.89
C SER A 158 -3.63 7.11 -6.37
N ASN A 159 -3.62 8.34 -5.84
CA ASN A 159 -2.79 9.46 -6.27
C ASN A 159 -3.09 9.97 -7.69
N GLY A 160 -3.95 9.31 -8.47
CA GLY A 160 -4.25 9.66 -9.85
C GLY A 160 -4.49 11.15 -10.08
N PRO A 161 -5.30 11.85 -9.26
CA PRO A 161 -5.61 13.27 -9.47
C PRO A 161 -4.40 14.21 -9.44
N PHE A 162 -3.36 13.87 -8.68
CA PHE A 162 -2.21 14.74 -8.45
C PHE A 162 -0.84 14.11 -8.81
N ALA A 163 -0.82 12.86 -9.28
CA ALA A 163 0.41 12.21 -9.72
C ALA A 163 1.04 12.93 -10.91
N ASP A 164 2.36 12.98 -10.91
CA ASP A 164 3.19 13.45 -12.03
C ASP A 164 3.55 12.30 -12.98
N LEU A 165 3.68 11.08 -12.42
CA LEU A 165 4.18 9.90 -13.10
C LEU A 165 3.21 8.73 -12.90
N PHE A 166 2.96 7.99 -13.96
CA PHE A 166 2.09 6.82 -13.96
C PHE A 166 2.87 5.60 -14.41
N SER A 167 2.94 4.56 -13.56
CA SER A 167 3.36 3.22 -13.96
C SER A 167 2.16 2.51 -14.58
N VAL A 168 2.16 2.32 -15.90
CA VAL A 168 0.98 1.90 -16.68
C VAL A 168 1.19 0.54 -17.29
N LEU A 169 0.22 -0.36 -17.12
CA LEU A 169 0.19 -1.65 -17.79
C LEU A 169 -0.75 -1.60 -19.00
N ALA A 170 -0.23 -1.97 -20.18
CA ALA A 170 -0.98 -1.97 -21.44
C ALA A 170 -0.70 -3.21 -22.31
N VAL A 171 -1.71 -3.65 -23.06
CA VAL A 171 -1.61 -4.75 -24.00
C VAL A 171 -0.88 -4.27 -25.26
N THR A 172 0.24 -4.90 -25.57
CA THR A 172 1.06 -4.64 -26.78
C THR A 172 0.88 -5.70 -27.84
N ASP A 173 0.60 -6.95 -27.43
CA ASP A 173 0.26 -8.07 -28.35
C ASP A 173 -0.83 -8.96 -27.72
N PRO A 174 -2.08 -8.82 -28.15
CA PRO A 174 -3.19 -9.60 -27.59
C PRO A 174 -3.10 -11.11 -27.89
N ALA A 175 -2.31 -11.52 -28.89
CA ALA A 175 -2.18 -12.94 -29.24
C ALA A 175 -1.32 -13.73 -28.25
N LEU A 176 -0.43 -13.04 -27.48
CA LEU A 176 0.48 -13.66 -26.53
C LEU A 176 -0.07 -13.71 -25.10
N GLY A 177 -1.27 -13.16 -24.85
CA GLY A 177 -1.89 -13.12 -23.51
C GLY A 177 -1.09 -12.29 -22.50
N ALA A 178 -1.45 -12.41 -21.22
CA ALA A 178 -0.89 -11.53 -20.17
C ALA A 178 0.62 -11.70 -19.94
N ARG A 179 1.18 -12.90 -20.13
CA ARG A 179 2.59 -13.22 -19.84
C ARG A 179 3.52 -13.12 -21.06
N GLY A 180 3.12 -12.45 -22.11
CA GLY A 180 3.94 -12.27 -23.31
C GLY A 180 3.49 -11.06 -24.13
N GLY A 181 2.25 -10.63 -23.94
CA GLY A 181 1.62 -9.58 -24.74
C GLY A 181 1.28 -8.30 -23.97
N VAL A 182 1.80 -8.12 -22.75
CA VAL A 182 1.51 -6.96 -21.91
C VAL A 182 2.81 -6.28 -21.49
N THR A 183 2.91 -4.97 -21.73
CA THR A 183 4.10 -4.17 -21.44
C THR A 183 3.79 -3.11 -20.37
N ALA A 184 4.77 -2.82 -19.53
CA ALA A 184 4.69 -1.77 -18.52
C ALA A 184 5.45 -0.52 -18.99
N PHE A 185 4.89 0.66 -18.71
CA PHE A 185 5.44 1.94 -19.14
C PHE A 185 5.46 2.94 -18.00
N VAL A 186 6.44 3.87 -18.01
CA VAL A 186 6.33 5.13 -17.28
C VAL A 186 5.71 6.17 -18.21
N VAL A 187 4.58 6.73 -17.80
CA VAL A 187 3.89 7.81 -18.52
C VAL A 187 3.94 9.08 -17.65
N GLU A 188 4.45 10.17 -18.21
CA GLU A 188 4.43 11.48 -17.55
C GLU A 188 3.05 12.13 -17.76
N LYS A 189 2.55 12.87 -16.76
CA LYS A 189 1.25 13.58 -16.85
C LYS A 189 1.18 14.49 -18.07
N GLU A 190 2.28 15.16 -18.36
CA GLU A 190 2.43 16.12 -19.45
C GLU A 190 2.32 15.48 -20.85
N MET A 191 2.41 14.15 -20.96
CA MET A 191 2.21 13.42 -22.23
C MET A 191 0.75 13.38 -22.68
N GLY A 192 -0.16 14.00 -21.93
CA GLY A 192 -1.58 14.12 -22.30
C GLY A 192 -2.52 13.21 -21.51
N THR A 193 -2.06 12.66 -20.36
CA THR A 193 -2.91 11.90 -19.44
C THR A 193 -4.03 12.76 -18.89
N LYS A 194 -5.28 12.26 -18.96
CA LYS A 194 -6.46 12.94 -18.44
C LYS A 194 -6.94 12.28 -17.15
N ILE A 195 -7.39 13.09 -16.20
CA ILE A 195 -8.03 12.62 -14.98
C ILE A 195 -9.53 12.63 -15.17
N GLY A 196 -10.16 11.48 -14.96
CA GLY A 196 -11.62 11.31 -15.05
C GLY A 196 -12.30 11.52 -13.70
N VAL A 197 -13.26 10.68 -13.38
CA VAL A 197 -14.03 10.76 -12.14
C VAL A 197 -13.15 10.57 -10.92
N ILE A 198 -13.31 11.44 -9.92
CA ILE A 198 -12.71 11.27 -8.58
C ILE A 198 -13.70 10.48 -7.72
N GLU A 199 -13.23 9.39 -7.12
CA GLU A 199 -14.07 8.46 -6.37
C GLU A 199 -14.50 9.02 -5.01
N LYS A 200 -15.79 8.91 -4.71
CA LYS A 200 -16.34 9.16 -3.37
C LYS A 200 -16.32 7.87 -2.57
N LYS A 201 -15.49 7.82 -1.54
CA LYS A 201 -15.19 6.58 -0.81
C LYS A 201 -15.77 6.54 0.59
N LEU A 202 -15.95 5.33 1.13
CA LEU A 202 -16.35 5.07 2.51
C LEU A 202 -15.25 5.53 3.50
N GLY A 203 -14.03 5.05 3.28
CA GLY A 203 -12.83 5.30 4.10
C GLY A 203 -11.66 5.74 3.26
N ILE A 204 -10.52 5.97 3.92
CA ILE A 204 -9.29 6.54 3.31
C ILE A 204 -9.61 7.76 2.44
N ARG A 205 -10.50 8.62 2.94
CA ARG A 205 -11.11 9.70 2.13
C ARG A 205 -10.09 10.75 1.73
N ALA A 206 -9.09 11.00 2.60
CA ALA A 206 -7.98 11.91 2.32
C ALA A 206 -6.94 11.36 1.31
N SER A 207 -7.08 10.11 0.84
CA SER A 207 -6.29 9.56 -0.26
C SER A 207 -7.08 9.69 -1.56
N ALA A 208 -6.82 10.72 -2.37
CA ALA A 208 -7.53 10.95 -3.61
C ALA A 208 -7.31 9.79 -4.61
N THR A 209 -8.41 9.30 -5.16
CA THR A 209 -8.47 8.15 -6.07
C THR A 209 -9.33 8.51 -7.27
N SER A 210 -8.89 8.19 -8.49
CA SER A 210 -9.64 8.58 -9.70
C SER A 210 -9.55 7.57 -10.83
N GLU A 211 -10.32 7.83 -11.87
CA GLU A 211 -10.03 7.33 -13.21
C GLU A 211 -8.81 8.05 -13.78
N VAL A 212 -8.04 7.32 -14.61
CA VAL A 212 -6.94 7.86 -15.42
C VAL A 212 -7.18 7.42 -16.86
N ILE A 213 -7.28 8.39 -17.77
CA ILE A 213 -7.68 8.19 -19.16
C ILE A 213 -6.47 8.48 -20.05
N PHE A 214 -6.15 7.53 -20.90
CA PHE A 214 -5.15 7.62 -21.96
C PHE A 214 -5.92 7.68 -23.30
N ASP A 215 -5.78 8.79 -24.03
CA ASP A 215 -6.43 9.05 -25.29
C ASP A 215 -5.37 9.57 -26.26
N GLU A 216 -4.89 8.66 -27.13
CA GLU A 216 -3.77 8.89 -28.05
C GLU A 216 -2.50 9.40 -27.35
N VAL A 217 -2.18 8.87 -26.13
CA VAL A 217 -1.01 9.30 -25.37
C VAL A 217 0.25 8.70 -25.97
N GLU A 218 1.11 9.55 -26.52
CA GLU A 218 2.39 9.15 -27.09
C GLU A 218 3.45 8.99 -25.99
N VAL A 219 4.07 7.80 -25.92
CA VAL A 219 5.07 7.43 -24.92
C VAL A 219 6.35 6.97 -25.60
N PRO A 220 7.52 7.54 -25.26
CA PRO A 220 8.79 7.10 -25.81
C PRO A 220 9.08 5.63 -25.54
N ALA A 221 9.68 4.93 -26.52
CA ALA A 221 10.04 3.52 -26.35
C ALA A 221 11.03 3.30 -25.20
N ALA A 222 11.82 4.30 -24.83
CA ALA A 222 12.73 4.27 -23.69
C ALA A 222 12.01 4.24 -22.32
N ASN A 223 10.70 4.51 -22.27
CA ASN A 223 9.91 4.52 -21.04
C ASN A 223 9.31 3.14 -20.68
N ILE A 224 9.71 2.07 -21.37
CA ILE A 224 9.32 0.71 -20.96
C ILE A 224 9.97 0.35 -19.65
N ILE A 225 9.17 -0.14 -18.70
CA ILE A 225 9.65 -0.71 -17.45
C ILE A 225 9.95 -2.21 -17.70
N GLY A 226 11.21 -2.59 -17.60
CA GLY A 226 11.65 -3.96 -17.87
C GLY A 226 11.75 -4.28 -19.36
N GLN A 227 11.07 -5.34 -19.78
CA GLN A 227 11.08 -5.83 -21.15
C GLN A 227 9.69 -5.77 -21.77
N GLU A 228 9.65 -5.51 -23.09
CA GLU A 228 8.43 -5.60 -23.87
C GLU A 228 7.77 -6.99 -23.71
N GLY A 229 6.48 -7.04 -23.49
CA GLY A 229 5.72 -8.25 -23.27
C GLY A 229 5.75 -8.79 -21.83
N LEU A 230 6.69 -8.37 -20.98
CA LEU A 230 6.84 -8.88 -19.62
C LEU A 230 6.29 -7.94 -18.53
N GLY A 231 5.58 -6.89 -18.88
CA GLY A 231 5.04 -5.91 -17.94
C GLY A 231 4.11 -6.50 -16.89
N PHE A 232 3.32 -7.52 -17.24
CA PHE A 232 2.48 -8.24 -16.29
C PHE A 232 3.31 -8.91 -15.17
N VAL A 233 4.45 -9.50 -15.54
CA VAL A 233 5.36 -10.13 -14.56
C VAL A 233 5.96 -9.09 -13.65
N THR A 234 6.41 -7.95 -14.19
CA THR A 234 6.93 -6.80 -13.42
C THR A 234 5.90 -6.31 -12.40
N PHE A 235 4.63 -6.13 -12.82
CA PHE A 235 3.57 -5.67 -11.93
C PHE A 235 3.22 -6.69 -10.84
N MET A 236 3.25 -7.98 -11.14
CA MET A 236 3.02 -9.01 -10.11
C MET A 236 4.14 -9.04 -9.07
N LYS A 237 5.42 -8.93 -9.49
CA LYS A 237 6.56 -8.80 -8.56
C LYS A 237 6.41 -7.56 -7.65
N THR A 238 5.97 -6.44 -8.22
CA THR A 238 5.71 -5.20 -7.48
C THR A 238 4.62 -5.38 -6.44
N LEU A 239 3.51 -6.02 -6.81
CA LEU A 239 2.42 -6.31 -5.89
C LEU A 239 2.80 -7.31 -4.78
N ASP A 240 3.74 -8.23 -5.04
CA ASP A 240 4.22 -9.13 -3.99
C ASP A 240 4.94 -8.36 -2.87
N LEU A 241 5.71 -7.31 -3.21
CA LEU A 241 6.31 -6.39 -2.23
C LEU A 241 5.23 -5.53 -1.54
N GLY A 242 4.30 -4.94 -2.30
CA GLY A 242 3.20 -4.14 -1.77
C GLY A 242 2.35 -4.88 -0.73
N ARG A 243 2.15 -6.20 -0.87
CA ARG A 243 1.39 -7.01 0.09
C ARG A 243 2.06 -7.12 1.46
N VAL A 244 3.39 -7.11 1.52
CA VAL A 244 4.13 -7.05 2.81
C VAL A 244 3.82 -5.74 3.51
N THR A 245 3.86 -4.63 2.78
CA THR A 245 3.62 -3.29 3.32
C THR A 245 2.15 -3.02 3.65
N VAL A 246 1.18 -3.64 2.94
CA VAL A 246 -0.23 -3.66 3.38
C VAL A 246 -0.36 -4.39 4.73
N GLY A 247 0.36 -5.50 4.91
CA GLY A 247 0.45 -6.19 6.20
C GLY A 247 1.01 -5.30 7.31
N ALA A 248 2.05 -4.53 7.01
CA ALA A 248 2.67 -3.57 7.94
C ALA A 248 1.74 -2.40 8.30
N ALA A 249 1.05 -1.83 7.31
CA ALA A 249 0.06 -0.81 7.53
C ALA A 249 -1.09 -1.31 8.43
N SER A 250 -1.57 -2.52 8.15
CA SER A 250 -2.59 -3.17 8.97
C SER A 250 -2.13 -3.42 10.41
N LEU A 251 -0.85 -3.80 10.58
CA LEU A 251 -0.21 -3.96 11.90
C LEU A 251 -0.21 -2.64 12.68
N GLY A 252 0.18 -1.54 12.04
CA GLY A 252 0.19 -0.20 12.65
C GLY A 252 -1.18 0.23 13.16
N GLY A 253 -2.22 0.09 12.31
CA GLY A 253 -3.60 0.39 12.68
C GLY A 253 -4.13 -0.50 13.82
N ALA A 254 -3.85 -1.81 13.77
CA ALA A 254 -4.25 -2.75 14.82
C ALA A 254 -3.55 -2.46 16.15
N GLN A 255 -2.26 -2.13 16.13
CA GLN A 255 -1.48 -1.73 17.31
C GLN A 255 -2.07 -0.46 17.95
N LYS A 256 -2.41 0.55 17.14
CA LYS A 256 -3.04 1.78 17.65
C LYS A 256 -4.41 1.52 18.29
N ALA A 257 -5.23 0.69 17.63
CA ALA A 257 -6.52 0.30 18.20
C ALA A 257 -6.38 -0.42 19.55
N LEU A 258 -5.38 -1.32 19.67
CA LEU A 258 -5.08 -2.01 20.94
C LEU A 258 -4.66 -1.02 22.04
N GLU A 259 -3.80 -0.05 21.73
CA GLU A 259 -3.39 0.99 22.68
C GLU A 259 -4.60 1.80 23.18
N MET A 260 -5.48 2.21 22.26
CA MET A 260 -6.70 2.94 22.59
C MET A 260 -7.65 2.11 23.48
N ILE A 261 -7.78 0.81 23.21
CA ILE A 261 -8.55 -0.11 24.03
C ILE A 261 -8.01 -0.14 25.47
N ILE A 262 -6.70 -0.32 25.62
CA ILE A 262 -6.03 -0.43 26.94
C ILE A 262 -6.20 0.88 27.73
N ASP A 263 -5.94 2.02 27.08
CA ASP A 263 -6.06 3.33 27.72
C ASP A 263 -7.50 3.62 28.16
N TYR A 264 -8.47 3.33 27.29
CA TYR A 264 -9.88 3.53 27.63
C TYR A 264 -10.35 2.57 28.73
N ALA A 265 -10.01 1.28 28.64
CA ALA A 265 -10.41 0.28 29.64
C ALA A 265 -9.86 0.58 31.05
N ARG A 266 -8.68 1.22 31.12
CA ARG A 266 -8.05 1.64 32.37
C ARG A 266 -8.81 2.80 33.04
N LEU A 267 -9.39 3.71 32.25
CA LEU A 267 -9.99 4.96 32.74
C LEU A 267 -11.51 4.90 32.88
N ALA A 268 -12.17 4.15 31.98
CA ALA A 268 -13.64 4.09 31.96
C ALA A 268 -14.17 3.13 33.03
N GLU A 269 -15.16 3.62 33.82
CA GLU A 269 -15.83 2.83 34.84
C GLU A 269 -17.24 2.42 34.41
N LYS A 270 -17.58 1.15 34.62
CA LYS A 270 -18.92 0.59 34.45
C LYS A 270 -19.24 -0.37 35.61
N PHE A 271 -20.46 -0.34 36.09
CA PHE A 271 -20.90 -1.18 37.21
C PHE A 271 -20.04 -1.01 38.49
N GLY A 272 -19.52 0.21 38.73
CA GLY A 272 -18.73 0.55 39.90
C GLY A 272 -17.27 0.05 39.87
N MET A 273 -16.74 -0.31 38.70
CA MET A 273 -15.35 -0.71 38.54
C MET A 273 -14.81 -0.32 37.17
N PRO A 274 -13.47 -0.16 37.00
CA PRO A 274 -12.85 0.03 35.70
C PRO A 274 -13.18 -1.10 34.74
N LEU A 275 -13.35 -0.79 33.44
CA LEU A 275 -13.62 -1.80 32.41
C LEU A 275 -12.54 -2.87 32.33
N ALA A 276 -11.28 -2.51 32.63
CA ALA A 276 -10.14 -3.44 32.67
C ALA A 276 -10.33 -4.61 33.67
N HIS A 277 -11.24 -4.50 34.64
CA HIS A 277 -11.56 -5.56 35.59
C HIS A 277 -12.60 -6.55 35.05
N GLN A 278 -13.21 -6.26 33.93
CA GLN A 278 -14.20 -7.17 33.32
C GLN A 278 -13.50 -8.23 32.48
N GLN A 279 -13.78 -9.50 32.76
CA GLN A 279 -13.12 -10.65 32.13
C GLN A 279 -13.26 -10.63 30.60
N GLN A 280 -14.42 -10.24 30.05
CA GLN A 280 -14.63 -10.15 28.62
C GLN A 280 -13.67 -9.14 27.96
N VAL A 281 -13.47 -7.97 28.59
CA VAL A 281 -12.52 -6.96 28.11
C VAL A 281 -11.08 -7.48 28.13
N GLN A 282 -10.72 -8.20 29.22
CA GLN A 282 -9.39 -8.84 29.33
C GLN A 282 -9.16 -9.87 28.21
N PHE A 283 -10.17 -10.68 27.87
CA PHE A 283 -10.08 -11.65 26.78
C PHE A 283 -9.88 -10.93 25.43
N MET A 284 -10.66 -9.90 25.15
CA MET A 284 -10.52 -9.13 23.90
C MET A 284 -9.13 -8.50 23.77
N ILE A 285 -8.58 -7.95 24.86
CA ILE A 285 -7.20 -7.39 24.89
C ILE A 285 -6.17 -8.49 24.63
N ALA A 286 -6.27 -9.63 25.32
CA ALA A 286 -5.32 -10.72 25.19
C ALA A 286 -5.32 -11.34 23.78
N ASP A 287 -6.51 -11.58 23.21
CA ASP A 287 -6.68 -12.10 21.86
C ASP A 287 -6.09 -11.15 20.83
N LEU A 288 -6.40 -9.86 20.95
CA LEU A 288 -5.92 -8.86 20.00
C LEU A 288 -4.40 -8.66 20.13
N TYR A 289 -3.85 -8.62 21.35
CA TYR A 289 -2.41 -8.57 21.57
C TYR A 289 -1.70 -9.77 20.91
N SER A 290 -2.28 -10.98 21.08
CA SER A 290 -1.71 -12.20 20.49
C SER A 290 -1.72 -12.12 18.96
N ASP A 291 -2.80 -11.65 18.35
CA ASP A 291 -2.91 -11.45 16.91
C ASP A 291 -1.89 -10.42 16.39
N VAL A 292 -1.73 -9.30 17.09
CA VAL A 292 -0.77 -8.23 16.74
C VAL A 292 0.66 -8.74 16.78
N GLU A 293 1.05 -9.47 17.84
CA GLU A 293 2.41 -10.02 17.96
C GLU A 293 2.70 -11.10 16.91
N MET A 294 1.74 -11.98 16.61
CA MET A 294 1.89 -12.95 15.52
C MET A 294 2.06 -12.25 14.17
N LEU A 295 1.26 -11.22 13.90
CA LEU A 295 1.35 -10.44 12.66
C LEU A 295 2.69 -9.70 12.57
N ARG A 296 3.15 -9.08 13.65
CA ARG A 296 4.45 -8.41 13.72
C ARG A 296 5.58 -9.36 13.37
N GLY A 297 5.61 -10.54 14.00
CA GLY A 297 6.61 -11.56 13.70
C GLY A 297 6.61 -11.98 12.24
N LEU A 298 5.43 -12.15 11.63
CA LEU A 298 5.29 -12.52 10.23
C LEU A 298 5.77 -11.39 9.30
N VAL A 299 5.32 -10.16 9.50
CA VAL A 299 5.63 -9.00 8.65
C VAL A 299 7.13 -8.71 8.65
N TYR A 300 7.76 -8.62 9.82
CA TYR A 300 9.20 -8.35 9.92
C TYR A 300 10.06 -9.51 9.42
N ARG A 301 9.64 -10.76 9.64
CA ARG A 301 10.30 -11.92 9.03
C ARG A 301 10.24 -11.85 7.51
N THR A 302 9.08 -11.46 6.95
CA THR A 302 8.91 -11.38 5.50
C THR A 302 9.76 -10.24 4.91
N ALA A 303 9.81 -9.07 5.56
CA ALA A 303 10.70 -7.98 5.17
C ALA A 303 12.18 -8.41 5.18
N TRP A 304 12.60 -9.12 6.22
CA TRP A 304 13.95 -9.71 6.29
C TRP A 304 14.21 -10.68 5.13
N MET A 305 13.21 -11.50 4.73
CA MET A 305 13.36 -12.40 3.58
C MET A 305 13.57 -11.63 2.28
N VAL A 306 12.86 -10.52 2.08
CA VAL A 306 13.05 -9.63 0.93
C VAL A 306 14.47 -9.06 0.92
N ASP A 307 14.91 -8.46 2.02
CA ASP A 307 16.23 -7.83 2.14
C ASP A 307 17.39 -8.83 1.97
N ASN A 308 17.15 -10.12 2.25
CA ASN A 308 18.11 -11.20 2.08
C ASN A 308 17.87 -12.04 0.82
N HIS A 309 17.10 -11.54 -0.15
CA HIS A 309 16.84 -12.19 -1.44
C HIS A 309 16.32 -13.63 -1.31
N ARG A 310 15.50 -13.90 -0.29
CA ARG A 310 14.85 -15.19 -0.08
C ARG A 310 13.47 -15.20 -0.77
N PRO A 311 12.97 -16.36 -1.23
CA PRO A 311 11.58 -16.47 -1.68
C PRO A 311 10.62 -16.04 -0.58
N PHE A 312 9.71 -15.10 -0.84
CA PHE A 312 8.83 -14.48 0.16
C PHE A 312 7.36 -14.33 -0.29
N ALA A 313 7.05 -14.62 -1.55
CA ALA A 313 5.74 -14.31 -2.13
C ALA A 313 4.57 -14.93 -1.32
N ARG A 314 4.71 -16.17 -0.85
CA ARG A 314 3.68 -16.82 -0.03
C ARG A 314 3.47 -16.11 1.30
N GLU A 315 4.54 -15.74 1.97
CA GLU A 315 4.51 -14.98 3.21
C GLU A 315 3.85 -13.61 3.00
N ALA A 316 4.14 -12.94 1.88
CA ALA A 316 3.53 -11.66 1.51
C ALA A 316 1.99 -11.78 1.38
N TYR A 317 1.49 -12.85 0.76
CA TYR A 317 0.05 -13.12 0.68
C TYR A 317 -0.57 -13.34 2.06
N VAL A 318 0.13 -14.03 2.96
CA VAL A 318 -0.33 -14.24 4.35
C VAL A 318 -0.29 -12.93 5.13
N CYS A 319 0.76 -12.09 4.97
CA CYS A 319 0.83 -10.75 5.60
C CYS A 319 -0.39 -9.90 5.25
N LYS A 320 -0.74 -9.81 3.96
CA LYS A 320 -1.89 -9.04 3.49
C LYS A 320 -3.21 -9.61 4.00
N LEU A 321 -3.41 -10.91 3.85
CA LEU A 321 -4.64 -11.61 4.27
C LEU A 321 -4.88 -11.43 5.77
N ARG A 322 -3.90 -11.83 6.59
CA ARG A 322 -4.07 -11.81 8.05
C ARG A 322 -4.01 -10.39 8.61
N GLY A 323 -3.16 -9.53 8.05
CA GLY A 323 -3.07 -8.14 8.45
C GLY A 323 -4.41 -7.42 8.34
N SER A 324 -5.06 -7.49 7.16
CA SER A 324 -6.36 -6.84 6.94
C SER A 324 -7.48 -7.38 7.84
N GLU A 325 -7.52 -8.71 8.08
CA GLU A 325 -8.49 -9.31 9.00
C GLU A 325 -8.27 -8.87 10.45
N ILE A 326 -7.00 -8.82 10.89
CA ILE A 326 -6.64 -8.39 12.25
C ILE A 326 -6.95 -6.90 12.45
N ALA A 327 -6.65 -6.04 11.47
CA ALA A 327 -6.98 -4.62 11.55
C ALA A 327 -8.50 -4.39 11.65
N SER A 328 -9.30 -5.08 10.83
CA SER A 328 -10.77 -5.02 10.90
C SER A 328 -11.31 -5.48 12.26
N LYS A 329 -10.75 -6.55 12.82
CA LYS A 329 -11.08 -7.06 14.16
C LYS A 329 -10.70 -6.05 15.24
N ALA A 330 -9.51 -5.46 15.16
CA ALA A 330 -8.96 -4.52 16.13
C ALA A 330 -9.85 -3.27 16.29
N VAL A 331 -10.22 -2.64 15.17
CA VAL A 331 -11.09 -1.46 15.20
C VAL A 331 -12.50 -1.82 15.65
N SER A 332 -13.03 -3.00 15.31
CA SER A 332 -14.33 -3.46 15.79
C SER A 332 -14.33 -3.65 17.31
N TYR A 333 -13.29 -4.26 17.87
CA TYR A 333 -13.12 -4.40 19.32
C TYR A 333 -12.98 -3.04 20.02
N ALA A 334 -12.21 -2.12 19.41
CA ALA A 334 -12.06 -0.77 19.96
C ALA A 334 -13.40 -0.05 20.02
N MET A 335 -14.19 -0.08 18.95
CA MET A 335 -15.53 0.52 18.92
C MET A 335 -16.46 -0.09 19.97
N GLU A 336 -16.48 -1.43 20.10
CA GLU A 336 -17.32 -2.13 21.07
C GLU A 336 -16.98 -1.72 22.52
N ILE A 337 -15.70 -1.68 22.86
CA ILE A 337 -15.22 -1.31 24.21
C ILE A 337 -15.50 0.15 24.53
N HIS A 338 -15.36 1.07 23.56
CA HIS A 338 -15.67 2.48 23.74
C HIS A 338 -17.20 2.76 23.73
N GLY A 339 -18.01 1.82 23.22
CA GLY A 339 -19.45 1.96 23.12
C GLY A 339 -19.86 3.16 22.27
N ALA A 340 -20.78 4.01 22.77
CA ALA A 340 -21.27 5.17 22.01
C ALA A 340 -20.15 6.14 21.59
N LEU A 341 -19.09 6.27 22.37
CA LEU A 341 -17.92 7.10 22.01
C LEU A 341 -17.18 6.55 20.78
N GLY A 342 -17.16 5.23 20.59
CA GLY A 342 -16.55 4.62 19.40
C GLY A 342 -17.26 4.97 18.10
N LEU A 343 -18.52 5.43 18.16
CA LEU A 343 -19.31 5.88 17.01
C LEU A 343 -19.26 7.40 16.80
N SER A 344 -18.74 8.15 17.81
CA SER A 344 -18.63 9.61 17.73
C SER A 344 -17.41 10.01 16.91
N ARG A 345 -17.56 11.09 16.14
CA ARG A 345 -16.44 11.73 15.44
C ARG A 345 -15.44 12.41 16.37
N ASP A 346 -15.77 12.61 17.66
CA ASP A 346 -14.82 13.09 18.67
C ASP A 346 -13.68 12.09 18.93
N TYR A 347 -13.81 10.86 18.42
CA TYR A 347 -12.81 9.80 18.50
C TYR A 347 -12.44 9.30 17.10
N PRO A 348 -11.17 8.98 16.83
CA PRO A 348 -10.71 8.53 15.49
C PRO A 348 -11.19 7.11 15.13
N LEU A 349 -11.93 6.42 15.99
CA LEU A 349 -12.33 5.02 15.81
C LEU A 349 -13.33 4.83 14.67
N GLU A 350 -14.29 5.73 14.48
CA GLU A 350 -15.26 5.63 13.39
C GLU A 350 -14.53 5.78 12.03
N ARG A 351 -13.55 6.70 11.95
CA ARG A 351 -12.68 6.85 10.76
C ARG A 351 -11.83 5.60 10.55
N ALA A 352 -11.18 5.10 11.59
CA ALA A 352 -10.37 3.89 11.51
C ALA A 352 -11.19 2.67 11.05
N PHE A 353 -12.46 2.57 11.47
CA PHE A 353 -13.37 1.52 11.04
C PHE A 353 -13.70 1.61 9.55
N ARG A 354 -13.98 2.82 9.05
CA ARG A 354 -14.23 3.06 7.61
C ARG A 354 -12.98 2.76 6.78
N ASP A 355 -11.82 3.15 7.29
CA ASP A 355 -10.54 3.00 6.61
C ASP A 355 -10.06 1.55 6.55
N ALA A 356 -10.27 0.77 7.62
CA ALA A 356 -9.83 -0.63 7.68
C ALA A 356 -10.47 -1.50 6.59
N ARG A 357 -11.69 -1.17 6.14
CA ARG A 357 -12.45 -2.02 5.21
C ARG A 357 -11.76 -2.20 3.85
N ILE A 358 -11.06 -1.20 3.35
CA ILE A 358 -10.41 -1.28 2.03
C ILE A 358 -9.24 -2.28 2.02
N ALA A 359 -8.59 -2.49 3.17
CA ALA A 359 -7.44 -3.38 3.27
C ALA A 359 -7.77 -4.85 2.90
N GLU A 360 -9.02 -5.26 3.01
CA GLU A 360 -9.46 -6.59 2.57
C GLU A 360 -9.67 -6.70 1.05
N ILE A 361 -9.71 -5.56 0.33
CA ILE A 361 -10.13 -5.47 -1.08
C ILE A 361 -8.97 -5.13 -2.00
N PHE A 362 -8.24 -4.03 -1.73
CA PHE A 362 -7.17 -3.55 -2.62
C PHE A 362 -5.94 -4.48 -2.62
N GLU A 363 -5.05 -4.31 -3.60
CA GLU A 363 -3.87 -5.16 -3.85
C GLU A 363 -4.17 -6.66 -3.95
N GLY A 364 -5.39 -6.97 -4.43
CA GLY A 364 -5.97 -8.32 -4.51
C GLY A 364 -6.79 -8.66 -3.28
N THR A 365 -8.07 -9.00 -3.49
CA THR A 365 -8.99 -9.33 -2.39
C THR A 365 -8.47 -10.47 -1.52
N ASN A 366 -8.96 -10.56 -0.30
CA ASN A 366 -8.59 -11.64 0.63
C ASN A 366 -8.91 -13.03 0.05
N GLU A 367 -9.92 -13.14 -0.81
CA GLU A 367 -10.25 -14.36 -1.56
C GLU A 367 -9.15 -14.71 -2.57
N ILE A 368 -8.62 -13.72 -3.29
CA ILE A 368 -7.50 -13.91 -4.21
C ILE A 368 -6.25 -14.36 -3.44
N GLN A 369 -5.95 -13.77 -2.27
CA GLN A 369 -4.82 -14.22 -1.45
C GLN A 369 -4.98 -15.71 -1.05
N ARG A 370 -6.18 -16.13 -0.62
CA ARG A 370 -6.48 -17.52 -0.27
C ARG A 370 -6.28 -18.46 -1.46
N ILE A 371 -6.78 -18.08 -2.63
CA ILE A 371 -6.62 -18.86 -3.87
C ILE A 371 -5.15 -19.07 -4.19
N ILE A 372 -4.35 -17.99 -4.14
CA ILE A 372 -2.92 -18.06 -4.51
C ILE A 372 -2.15 -18.91 -3.51
N ILE A 373 -2.37 -18.72 -2.20
CA ILE A 373 -1.73 -19.51 -1.13
C ILE A 373 -2.04 -21.00 -1.32
N ALA A 374 -3.32 -21.32 -1.52
CA ALA A 374 -3.76 -22.73 -1.69
C ALA A 374 -3.15 -23.36 -2.95
N ARG A 375 -3.17 -22.64 -4.08
CA ARG A 375 -2.58 -23.12 -5.35
C ARG A 375 -1.08 -23.36 -5.24
N ASP A 376 -0.37 -22.48 -4.54
CA ASP A 376 1.07 -22.60 -4.34
C ASP A 376 1.42 -23.83 -3.52
N LEU A 377 0.70 -24.07 -2.39
CA LEU A 377 0.88 -25.25 -1.56
C LEU A 377 0.52 -26.55 -2.29
N LEU A 378 -0.57 -26.55 -3.06
CA LEU A 378 -1.00 -27.73 -3.84
C LEU A 378 -0.01 -28.07 -4.96
N ARG A 379 0.62 -27.05 -5.56
CA ARG A 379 1.66 -27.25 -6.58
C ARG A 379 2.88 -27.99 -6.02
N GLU A 380 3.28 -27.74 -4.76
CA GLU A 380 4.40 -28.45 -4.12
C GLU A 380 4.17 -29.98 -4.02
N VAL A 381 2.91 -30.41 -3.96
CA VAL A 381 2.54 -31.83 -3.92
C VAL A 381 2.03 -32.35 -5.29
N GLY A 382 2.30 -31.62 -6.36
CA GLY A 382 2.01 -32.04 -7.75
C GLY A 382 0.56 -31.84 -8.21
N VAL A 383 -0.24 -31.07 -7.46
CA VAL A 383 -1.62 -30.73 -7.86
C VAL A 383 -1.61 -29.35 -8.56
N PHE A 384 -1.93 -29.32 -9.85
CA PHE A 384 -2.00 -28.13 -10.65
C PHE A 384 -3.46 -27.73 -10.89
N ILE A 385 -3.84 -26.55 -10.42
CA ILE A 385 -5.17 -25.95 -10.63
C ILE A 385 -5.01 -24.85 -11.66
N GLU A 386 -5.66 -25.00 -12.81
CA GLU A 386 -5.72 -23.94 -13.82
C GLU A 386 -6.45 -22.72 -13.29
N PRO A 387 -6.08 -21.50 -13.74
CA PRO A 387 -6.63 -20.23 -13.28
C PRO A 387 -8.12 -20.08 -13.60
#